data_3354a1442a25fa158085a68032adb23e
#
_entry.id   3354a1442a25fa158085a68032adb23e
#
_cell.length_a   1.000
_cell.length_b   1.000
_cell.length_c   1.000
_cell.angle_alpha   90.00
_cell.angle_beta   90.00
_cell.angle_gamma   90.00
#
_symmetry.space_group_name_H-M   'P 1'
#
loop_
_entity.id
_entity.type
_entity.pdbx_description
1 polymer ?
#
loop_
_entity_poly.entity_id
_entity_poly.type
_entity_poly.pdbx_seq_one_letter_code
_entity_poly.pdbx_strand_id
1 'polypeptide(L)'
;YKENRYNYNQKLFSKISTNKFNDDDFNNSVKNKNEYKKAQIKSIKDNNTFEINSVELIYSMPINSFMLVTDDKEIVYLLKILGIKNNDFKSGDKEIFLETKEKIKDEIYSSYDQFLNQNYKVEINYNTLERTENYFK
;
A
#
# COMPACT_ATOMS: atom_id res chain seq x y z
N TYR A 1 -25.01 19.19 -10.97
CA TYR A 1 -24.13 19.31 -9.80
C TYR A 1 -23.13 18.13 -9.70
N LYS A 2 -23.58 16.88 -9.88
CA LYS A 2 -22.75 15.67 -9.86
C LYS A 2 -21.74 15.65 -11.02
N GLU A 3 -22.16 16.00 -12.22
CA GLU A 3 -21.34 16.03 -13.42
C GLU A 3 -20.19 17.05 -13.33
N ASN A 4 -20.45 18.23 -12.79
CA ASN A 4 -19.39 19.23 -12.57
C ASN A 4 -18.34 18.78 -11.56
N ARG A 5 -18.76 18.01 -10.56
CA ARG A 5 -17.86 17.45 -9.54
C ARG A 5 -16.98 16.33 -10.10
N TYR A 6 -17.56 15.47 -10.91
CA TYR A 6 -16.84 14.42 -11.63
C TYR A 6 -15.78 15.00 -12.57
N ASN A 7 -16.17 15.94 -13.42
CA ASN A 7 -15.26 16.62 -14.37
C ASN A 7 -14.14 17.36 -13.65
N TYR A 8 -14.41 17.96 -12.50
CA TYR A 8 -13.40 18.61 -11.68
C TYR A 8 -12.38 17.60 -11.13
N ASN A 9 -12.85 16.48 -10.56
CA ASN A 9 -11.97 15.44 -10.03
C ASN A 9 -11.13 14.78 -11.12
N GLN A 10 -11.68 14.57 -12.31
CA GLN A 10 -10.94 14.05 -13.47
C GLN A 10 -9.82 15.00 -13.90
N LYS A 11 -10.07 16.32 -13.91
CA LYS A 11 -9.04 17.32 -14.20
C LYS A 11 -7.92 17.32 -13.15
N LEU A 12 -8.27 17.22 -11.87
CA LEU A 12 -7.29 17.11 -10.79
C LEU A 12 -6.45 15.86 -10.94
N PHE A 13 -7.09 14.72 -11.15
CA PHE A 13 -6.42 13.44 -11.34
C PHE A 13 -5.45 13.49 -12.53
N SER A 14 -5.89 14.03 -13.67
CA SER A 14 -5.03 14.18 -14.84
C SER A 14 -3.81 15.07 -14.57
N LYS A 15 -3.96 16.17 -13.84
CA LYS A 15 -2.84 17.04 -13.46
C LYS A 15 -1.87 16.33 -12.51
N ILE A 16 -2.38 15.59 -11.55
CA ILE A 16 -1.55 14.83 -10.57
C ILE A 16 -0.79 13.71 -11.29
N SER A 17 -1.46 12.91 -12.10
CA SER A 17 -0.86 11.77 -12.81
C SER A 17 0.20 12.19 -13.84
N THR A 18 0.10 13.40 -14.38
CA THR A 18 1.09 13.98 -15.30
C THR A 18 2.18 14.79 -14.61
N ASN A 19 2.25 14.77 -13.28
CA ASN A 19 3.18 15.57 -12.45
C ASN A 19 3.13 17.09 -12.74
N LYS A 20 1.97 17.59 -13.17
CA LYS A 20 1.74 19.03 -13.45
C LYS A 20 1.03 19.73 -12.30
N PHE A 21 0.69 19.01 -11.24
CA PHE A 21 0.05 19.56 -10.06
C PHE A 21 1.11 19.98 -9.04
N ASN A 22 1.01 21.21 -8.56
CA ASN A 22 2.00 21.83 -7.67
C ASN A 22 1.34 22.40 -6.39
N ASP A 23 2.17 23.01 -5.52
CA ASP A 23 1.72 23.62 -4.26
C ASP A 23 0.76 24.80 -4.49
N ASP A 24 0.94 25.57 -5.55
CA ASP A 24 0.04 26.68 -5.87
C ASP A 24 -1.35 26.14 -6.28
N ASP A 25 -1.39 25.07 -7.07
CA ASP A 25 -2.63 24.39 -7.43
C ASP A 25 -3.33 23.83 -6.18
N PHE A 26 -2.56 23.23 -5.26
CA PHE A 26 -3.09 22.71 -3.99
C PHE A 26 -3.69 23.85 -3.14
N ASN A 27 -2.93 24.94 -2.92
CA ASN A 27 -3.38 26.08 -2.15
C ASN A 27 -4.60 26.77 -2.78
N ASN A 28 -4.66 26.88 -4.10
CA ASN A 28 -5.80 27.44 -4.80
C ASN A 28 -7.06 26.56 -4.68
N SER A 29 -6.87 25.24 -4.66
CA SER A 29 -7.97 24.29 -4.43
C SER A 29 -8.54 24.41 -3.02
N VAL A 30 -7.73 24.77 -2.04
CA VAL A 30 -8.13 24.98 -0.64
C VAL A 30 -8.83 26.32 -0.42
N LYS A 31 -8.35 27.41 -1.02
CA LYS A 31 -8.94 28.75 -0.84
C LYS A 31 -10.41 28.84 -1.18
N ASN A 32 -10.89 27.98 -2.05
CA ASN A 32 -12.29 27.96 -2.51
C ASN A 32 -13.22 27.02 -1.72
N LYS A 33 -12.70 26.22 -0.78
CA LYS A 33 -13.49 25.27 0.04
C LYS A 33 -12.82 25.06 1.38
N ASN A 34 -13.37 25.70 2.41
CA ASN A 34 -13.13 25.50 3.83
C ASN A 34 -12.12 24.41 4.23
N GLU A 35 -10.99 24.90 4.80
CA GLU A 35 -10.11 24.22 5.73
C GLU A 35 -9.49 22.85 5.31
N TYR A 36 -8.19 22.89 4.98
CA TYR A 36 -7.43 21.65 5.04
C TYR A 36 -7.19 21.26 6.49
N LYS A 37 -7.27 19.97 6.76
CA LYS A 37 -6.97 19.38 8.08
C LYS A 37 -5.67 18.59 7.97
N LYS A 38 -4.80 18.73 8.97
CA LYS A 38 -3.67 17.81 9.12
C LYS A 38 -4.17 16.53 9.76
N ALA A 39 -3.94 15.41 9.11
CA ALA A 39 -4.21 14.08 9.66
C ALA A 39 -2.89 13.32 9.81
N GLN A 40 -2.83 12.45 10.79
CA GLN A 40 -1.72 11.53 10.99
C GLN A 40 -2.26 10.10 10.93
N ILE A 41 -1.69 9.33 10.01
CA ILE A 41 -1.95 7.90 9.90
C ILE A 41 -0.86 7.20 10.71
N LYS A 42 -1.26 6.40 11.71
CA LYS A 42 -0.34 5.81 12.70
C LYS A 42 0.36 4.55 12.19
N SER A 43 -0.27 3.82 11.29
CA SER A 43 0.27 2.59 10.71
C SER A 43 -0.37 2.31 9.36
N ILE A 44 0.22 1.41 8.57
CA ILE A 44 -0.34 0.95 7.30
C ILE A 44 -1.70 0.23 7.46
N LYS A 45 -1.99 -0.26 8.66
CA LYS A 45 -3.27 -0.92 9.02
C LYS A 45 -4.28 0.06 9.66
N ASP A 46 -3.97 1.36 9.73
CA ASP A 46 -4.84 2.37 10.34
C ASP A 46 -5.95 2.79 9.36
N ASN A 47 -7.11 2.21 9.53
CA ASN A 47 -8.30 2.47 8.70
C ASN A 47 -9.31 3.44 9.34
N ASN A 48 -8.86 4.24 10.34
CA ASN A 48 -9.78 5.16 11.03
C ASN A 48 -10.26 6.33 10.17
N THR A 49 -9.44 6.76 9.21
CA THR A 49 -9.71 7.95 8.38
C THR A 49 -9.97 7.59 6.93
N PHE A 50 -9.27 6.59 6.40
CA PHE A 50 -9.37 6.14 5.01
C PHE A 50 -9.42 4.61 4.97
N GLU A 51 -9.94 4.06 3.89
CA GLU A 51 -9.88 2.62 3.63
C GLU A 51 -8.44 2.11 3.57
N ILE A 52 -8.22 0.83 3.92
CA ILE A 52 -6.89 0.21 3.96
C ILE A 52 -6.15 0.38 2.65
N ASN A 53 -6.81 0.16 1.50
CA ASN A 53 -6.19 0.32 0.18
C ASN A 53 -5.69 1.77 -0.05
N SER A 54 -6.46 2.75 0.42
CA SER A 54 -6.06 4.16 0.36
C SER A 54 -4.88 4.46 1.29
N VAL A 55 -4.84 3.84 2.46
CA VAL A 55 -3.73 3.97 3.42
C VAL A 55 -2.45 3.35 2.85
N GLU A 56 -2.51 2.16 2.26
CA GLU A 56 -1.38 1.52 1.60
C GLU A 56 -0.82 2.39 0.47
N LEU A 57 -1.71 2.98 -0.33
CA LEU A 57 -1.32 3.90 -1.39
C LEU A 57 -0.64 5.15 -0.82
N ILE A 58 -1.15 5.74 0.27
CA ILE A 58 -0.54 6.88 0.95
C ILE A 58 0.88 6.54 1.42
N TYR A 59 1.09 5.35 1.99
CA TYR A 59 2.41 4.91 2.45
C TYR A 59 3.40 4.65 1.31
N SER A 60 2.92 4.33 0.11
CA SER A 60 3.78 4.12 -1.07
C SER A 60 4.22 5.44 -1.75
N MET A 61 3.58 6.56 -1.40
CA MET A 61 3.83 7.83 -2.08
C MET A 61 5.01 8.59 -1.49
N PRO A 62 5.82 9.26 -2.32
CA PRO A 62 6.93 10.08 -1.85
C PRO A 62 6.45 11.29 -1.04
N ILE A 63 7.34 11.82 -0.18
CA ILE A 63 7.11 13.08 0.52
C ILE A 63 6.93 14.22 -0.49
N ASN A 64 6.05 15.16 -0.18
CA ASN A 64 5.63 16.29 -1.04
C ASN A 64 4.85 15.87 -2.29
N SER A 65 4.40 14.64 -2.42
CA SER A 65 3.49 14.23 -3.49
C SER A 65 2.04 14.58 -3.16
N PHE A 66 1.22 14.62 -4.22
CA PHE A 66 -0.22 14.86 -4.16
C PHE A 66 -0.97 13.63 -4.65
N MET A 67 -2.15 13.39 -4.09
CA MET A 67 -3.01 12.29 -4.51
C MET A 67 -4.47 12.57 -4.20
N LEU A 68 -5.35 11.84 -4.88
CA LEU A 68 -6.77 11.78 -4.58
C LEU A 68 -7.10 10.42 -3.96
N VAL A 69 -7.81 10.45 -2.85
CA VAL A 69 -8.33 9.25 -2.19
C VAL A 69 -9.81 9.40 -1.92
N THR A 70 -10.51 8.30 -1.77
CA THR A 70 -11.91 8.25 -1.36
C THR A 70 -12.04 7.64 0.02
N ASP A 71 -13.07 8.03 0.76
CA ASP A 71 -13.48 7.36 1.99
C ASP A 71 -14.66 6.40 1.73
N ASP A 72 -15.09 5.70 2.77
CA ASP A 72 -16.23 4.77 2.74
C ASP A 72 -17.57 5.44 2.33
N LYS A 73 -17.62 6.77 2.35
CA LYS A 73 -18.80 7.58 1.96
C LYS A 73 -18.68 8.16 0.56
N GLU A 74 -17.74 7.68 -0.24
CA GLU A 74 -17.44 8.19 -1.59
C GLU A 74 -17.06 9.69 -1.62
N ILE A 75 -16.56 10.23 -0.50
CA ILE A 75 -16.03 11.59 -0.48
C ILE A 75 -14.59 11.56 -0.99
N VAL A 76 -14.30 12.39 -1.99
CA VAL A 76 -12.98 12.51 -2.57
C VAL A 76 -12.18 13.57 -1.80
N TYR A 77 -11.01 13.17 -1.33
CA TYR A 77 -10.04 14.01 -0.63
C TYR A 77 -8.82 14.24 -1.51
N LEU A 78 -8.38 15.50 -1.59
CA LEU A 78 -7.09 15.86 -2.16
C LEU A 78 -6.07 15.92 -1.03
N LEU A 79 -5.06 15.08 -1.09
CA LEU A 79 -4.02 14.95 -0.08
C LEU A 79 -2.68 15.47 -0.57
N LYS A 80 -1.90 16.04 0.37
CA LYS A 80 -0.47 16.31 0.22
C LYS A 80 0.29 15.54 1.30
N ILE A 81 1.28 14.75 0.92
CA ILE A 81 2.14 14.04 1.86
C ILE A 81 3.16 15.00 2.44
N LEU A 82 3.05 15.31 3.71
CA LEU A 82 3.92 16.29 4.37
C LEU A 82 5.21 15.67 4.92
N GLY A 83 5.19 14.41 5.28
CA GLY A 83 6.34 13.72 5.84
C GLY A 83 6.00 12.37 6.43
N ILE A 84 7.04 11.62 6.72
CA ILE A 84 6.98 10.31 7.40
C ILE A 84 7.62 10.51 8.77
N LYS A 85 6.91 10.09 9.81
CA LYS A 85 7.43 10.10 11.16
C LYS A 85 7.90 8.69 11.49
N ASN A 86 9.20 8.49 11.53
CA ASN A 86 9.75 7.22 12.00
C ASN A 86 9.54 7.18 13.52
N ASN A 87 8.84 6.18 13.99
CA ASN A 87 8.86 5.87 15.42
C ASN A 87 10.10 5.00 15.67
N ASP A 88 10.95 5.43 16.60
CA ASP A 88 12.04 4.57 17.05
C ASP A 88 11.46 3.26 17.58
N PHE A 89 11.96 2.15 17.10
CA PHE A 89 11.62 0.82 17.60
C PHE A 89 11.87 0.78 19.10
N LYS A 90 10.84 0.81 19.91
CA LYS A 90 10.98 0.48 21.32
C LYS A 90 11.17 -1.02 21.43
N SER A 91 12.10 -1.44 22.25
CA SER A 91 12.48 -2.86 22.46
C SER A 91 11.35 -3.79 22.96
N GLY A 92 10.09 -3.37 22.84
CA GLY A 92 8.88 -4.12 23.16
C GLY A 92 8.11 -4.69 21.96
N ASP A 93 8.47 -4.33 20.74
CA ASP A 93 7.75 -4.77 19.53
C ASP A 93 8.26 -6.13 19.02
N LYS A 94 8.42 -7.10 19.95
CA LYS A 94 8.81 -8.49 19.60
C LYS A 94 7.84 -9.12 18.60
N GLU A 95 6.58 -8.76 18.67
CA GLU A 95 5.53 -9.29 17.82
C GLU A 95 5.71 -8.84 16.36
N ILE A 96 5.96 -7.56 16.13
CA ILE A 96 6.25 -7.01 14.79
C ILE A 96 7.55 -7.59 14.24
N PHE A 97 8.58 -7.77 15.09
CA PHE A 97 9.83 -8.38 14.68
C PHE A 97 9.65 -9.84 14.26
N LEU A 98 8.85 -10.62 14.98
CA LEU A 98 8.55 -12.01 14.65
C LEU A 98 7.74 -12.12 13.36
N GLU A 99 6.66 -11.32 13.21
CA GLU A 99 5.86 -11.27 11.98
C GLU A 99 6.71 -10.89 10.77
N THR A 100 7.59 -9.89 10.91
CA THR A 100 8.48 -9.45 9.84
C THR A 100 9.49 -10.53 9.49
N LYS A 101 10.06 -11.21 10.48
CA LYS A 101 11.01 -12.30 10.29
C LYS A 101 10.36 -13.48 9.55
N GLU A 102 9.14 -13.85 9.89
CA GLU A 102 8.40 -14.92 9.20
C GLU A 102 8.07 -14.54 7.76
N LYS A 103 7.58 -13.32 7.51
CA LYS A 103 7.35 -12.83 6.14
C LYS A 103 8.60 -12.86 5.27
N ILE A 104 9.72 -12.34 5.78
CA ILE A 104 11.00 -12.35 5.05
C ILE A 104 11.43 -13.79 4.75
N LYS A 105 11.27 -14.70 5.72
CA LYS A 105 11.57 -16.11 5.53
C LYS A 105 10.72 -16.74 4.41
N ASP A 106 9.41 -16.49 4.41
CA ASP A 106 8.49 -17.01 3.39
C ASP A 106 8.78 -16.42 2.01
N GLU A 107 9.12 -15.13 1.91
CA GLU A 107 9.52 -14.48 0.67
C GLU A 107 10.83 -15.06 0.12
N ILE A 108 11.82 -15.34 0.99
CA ILE A 108 13.07 -15.98 0.59
C ILE A 108 12.81 -17.40 0.07
N TYR A 109 12.01 -18.20 0.78
CA TYR A 109 11.68 -19.56 0.33
C TYR A 109 10.91 -19.55 -0.98
N SER A 110 9.91 -18.70 -1.12
CA SER A 110 9.15 -18.55 -2.36
C SER A 110 10.05 -18.15 -3.54
N SER A 111 10.96 -17.21 -3.32
CA SER A 111 11.92 -16.77 -4.34
C SER A 111 12.89 -17.89 -4.72
N TYR A 112 13.33 -18.68 -3.74
CA TYR A 112 14.20 -19.82 -3.97
C TYR A 112 13.49 -20.95 -4.73
N ASP A 113 12.26 -21.28 -4.36
CA ASP A 113 11.44 -22.26 -5.07
C ASP A 113 11.18 -21.83 -6.52
N GLN A 114 10.90 -20.54 -6.74
CA GLN A 114 10.74 -19.99 -8.07
C GLN A 114 12.02 -20.11 -8.90
N PHE A 115 13.17 -19.81 -8.31
CA PHE A 115 14.47 -19.97 -8.94
C PHE A 115 14.74 -21.44 -9.30
N LEU A 116 14.47 -22.38 -8.40
CA LEU A 116 14.64 -23.80 -8.64
C LEU A 116 13.74 -24.29 -9.78
N ASN A 117 12.46 -23.93 -9.77
CA ASN A 117 11.50 -24.31 -10.80
C ASN A 117 11.82 -23.74 -12.19
N GLN A 118 12.47 -22.56 -12.24
CA GLN A 118 12.91 -21.97 -13.51
C GLN A 118 14.17 -22.64 -14.07
N ASN A 119 15.07 -23.10 -13.21
CA ASN A 119 16.40 -23.60 -13.63
C ASN A 119 16.50 -25.12 -13.62
N TYR A 120 15.61 -25.82 -12.94
CA TYR A 120 15.65 -27.27 -12.80
C TYR A 120 14.28 -27.87 -13.10
N LYS A 121 14.28 -28.92 -13.93
CA LYS A 121 13.09 -29.72 -14.16
C LYS A 121 12.93 -30.71 -13.01
N VAL A 122 11.88 -30.55 -12.22
CA VAL A 122 11.56 -31.49 -11.14
C VAL A 122 10.69 -32.62 -11.72
N GLU A 123 11.19 -33.83 -11.68
CA GLU A 123 10.43 -35.04 -12.04
C GLU A 123 10.10 -35.82 -10.76
N ILE A 124 8.81 -35.96 -10.46
CA ILE A 124 8.35 -36.74 -9.33
C ILE A 124 8.10 -38.17 -9.80
N ASN A 125 8.83 -39.12 -9.24
CA ASN A 125 8.56 -40.53 -9.47
C ASN A 125 7.41 -41.01 -8.56
N TYR A 126 6.19 -40.95 -9.09
CA TYR A 126 4.98 -41.32 -8.34
C TYR A 126 4.97 -42.73 -7.84
N ASN A 127 5.60 -43.69 -8.56
CA ASN A 127 5.70 -45.09 -8.11
C ASN A 127 6.56 -45.21 -6.84
N THR A 128 7.58 -44.41 -6.71
CA THR A 128 8.42 -44.36 -5.50
C THR A 128 7.68 -43.69 -4.37
N LEU A 129 6.96 -42.61 -4.65
CA LEU A 129 6.16 -41.91 -3.64
C LEU A 129 5.08 -42.84 -3.03
N GLU A 130 4.33 -43.55 -3.86
CA GLU A 130 3.29 -44.49 -3.43
C GLU A 130 3.86 -45.63 -2.60
N ARG A 131 5.03 -46.15 -2.97
CA ARG A 131 5.72 -47.17 -2.15
C ARG A 131 6.10 -46.64 -0.78
N THR A 132 6.54 -45.39 -0.71
CA THR A 132 6.94 -44.74 0.55
C THR A 132 5.72 -44.51 1.44
N GLU A 133 4.62 -44.02 0.89
CA GLU A 133 3.36 -43.83 1.62
C GLU A 133 2.82 -45.16 2.20
N ASN A 134 2.88 -46.23 1.41
CA ASN A 134 2.44 -47.54 1.85
C ASN A 134 3.36 -48.19 2.90
N TYR A 135 4.61 -47.73 2.99
CA TYR A 135 5.55 -48.24 4.02
C TYR A 135 5.32 -47.61 5.39
N PHE A 136 4.74 -46.41 5.45
CA PHE A 136 4.45 -45.69 6.69
C PHE A 136 2.98 -45.80 7.15
N LYS A 137 2.14 -46.54 6.45
CA LYS A 137 0.79 -46.95 6.90
C LYS A 137 0.86 -48.30 7.60
#